data_7b6ea02ab704a3cf76f0d26d5b3689dc
#
_entry.id   7b6ea02ab704a3cf76f0d26d5b3689dc
#
_cell.length_a   1.000
_cell.length_b   1.000
_cell.length_c   1.000
_cell.angle_alpha   90.00
_cell.angle_beta   90.00
_cell.angle_gamma   90.00
#
_symmetry.space_group_name_H-M   'P 1'
#
loop_
_entity.id
_entity.type
_entity.pdbx_description
1 polymer ?
#
loop_
_entity_poly.entity_id
_entity_poly.type
_entity_poly.pdbx_seq_one_letter_code
_entity_poly.pdbx_strand_id
1 'polypeptide(L)'
;MKKKIGMLWATAVALMMGISTANAQVKVPENITALMNKYTCSACHRVDARLVGPAYTDVAKKKYTNEKIVELIYKPEPANWPGYPPMVPMPQVPKEDALTLAKYINSLAPKAAAKK
;
A
#
# COMPACT_ATOMS: atom_id res chain seq x y z
N MET A 1 58.82 17.10 42.96
CA MET A 1 58.51 16.55 41.64
C MET A 1 57.01 16.33 41.53
N LYS A 2 56.39 17.17 40.83
CA LYS A 2 54.92 17.05 40.63
C LYS A 2 54.64 16.29 39.32
N LYS A 3 54.21 15.04 39.44
CA LYS A 3 53.76 14.28 38.27
C LYS A 3 52.35 14.79 37.86
N LYS A 4 52.27 15.45 36.73
CA LYS A 4 51.02 15.81 36.14
C LYS A 4 50.46 14.57 35.45
N ILE A 5 49.47 13.96 36.08
CA ILE A 5 48.68 12.89 35.44
C ILE A 5 47.71 13.58 34.48
N GLY A 6 48.06 13.55 33.21
CA GLY A 6 47.15 13.97 32.17
C GLY A 6 45.99 13.00 32.07
N MET A 7 44.83 13.43 32.53
CA MET A 7 43.58 12.64 32.40
C MET A 7 43.08 12.81 31.00
N LEU A 8 43.38 11.83 30.15
CA LEU A 8 42.85 11.74 28.81
C LEU A 8 41.37 11.29 28.93
N TRP A 9 40.46 12.23 28.82
CA TRP A 9 39.06 11.94 28.64
C TRP A 9 38.84 11.56 27.17
N ALA A 10 38.83 10.28 26.89
CA ALA A 10 38.35 9.79 25.60
C ALA A 10 36.84 9.90 25.60
N THR A 11 36.32 10.99 25.05
CA THR A 11 34.89 11.09 24.73
C THR A 11 34.61 10.20 23.54
N ALA A 12 34.17 8.99 23.85
CA ALA A 12 33.59 8.14 22.81
C ALA A 12 32.24 8.76 22.35
N VAL A 13 32.29 9.50 21.25
CA VAL A 13 31.08 9.94 20.58
C VAL A 13 30.53 8.70 19.88
N ALA A 14 29.56 8.05 20.53
CA ALA A 14 28.78 7.03 19.88
C ALA A 14 27.88 7.71 18.82
N LEU A 15 28.30 7.66 17.56
CA LEU A 15 27.45 8.00 16.45
C LEU A 15 26.32 6.94 16.40
N MET A 16 25.18 7.25 17.01
CA MET A 16 23.97 6.49 16.75
C MET A 16 23.51 6.84 15.33
N MET A 17 23.96 6.05 14.36
CA MET A 17 23.32 6.03 13.04
C MET A 17 21.91 5.50 13.23
N GLY A 18 20.95 6.42 13.37
CA GLY A 18 19.55 6.08 13.29
C GLY A 18 19.31 5.45 11.92
N ILE A 19 19.04 4.14 11.89
CA ILE A 19 18.56 3.49 10.68
C ILE A 19 17.15 4.01 10.47
N SER A 20 17.03 5.08 9.70
CA SER A 20 15.76 5.51 9.16
C SER A 20 15.34 4.45 8.16
N THR A 21 14.49 3.51 8.58
CA THR A 21 13.75 2.70 7.62
C THR A 21 12.79 3.64 6.89
N ALA A 22 13.23 4.18 5.77
CA ALA A 22 12.36 4.89 4.87
C ALA A 22 11.34 3.87 4.34
N ASN A 23 10.14 3.87 4.91
CA ASN A 23 9.01 3.24 4.28
C ASN A 23 8.77 3.96 2.96
N ALA A 24 9.22 3.35 1.86
CA ALA A 24 8.91 3.84 0.55
C ALA A 24 7.39 3.74 0.37
N GLN A 25 6.70 4.86 0.59
CA GLN A 25 5.28 4.95 0.31
C GLN A 25 5.06 4.71 -1.18
N VAL A 26 4.15 3.81 -1.51
CA VAL A 26 3.74 3.59 -2.89
C VAL A 26 3.19 4.90 -3.44
N LYS A 27 3.87 5.47 -4.45
CA LYS A 27 3.41 6.69 -5.09
C LYS A 27 2.17 6.37 -5.93
N VAL A 28 1.04 6.92 -5.52
CA VAL A 28 -0.23 6.76 -6.24
C VAL A 28 -0.30 7.83 -7.33
N PRO A 29 -0.57 7.46 -8.61
CA PRO A 29 -0.80 8.44 -9.66
C PRO A 29 -1.96 9.39 -9.31
N GLU A 30 -1.85 10.64 -9.71
CA GLU A 30 -2.83 11.68 -9.38
C GLU A 30 -4.24 11.34 -9.91
N ASN A 31 -4.32 10.81 -11.13
CA ASN A 31 -5.59 10.37 -11.70
C ASN A 31 -6.25 9.23 -10.90
N ILE A 32 -5.46 8.32 -10.35
CA ILE A 32 -5.96 7.23 -9.49
C ILE A 32 -6.46 7.80 -8.16
N THR A 33 -5.68 8.71 -7.57
CA THR A 33 -6.10 9.40 -6.34
C THR A 33 -7.41 10.14 -6.53
N ALA A 34 -7.56 10.83 -7.67
CA ALA A 34 -8.79 11.53 -8.02
C ALA A 34 -10.00 10.57 -8.14
N LEU A 35 -9.83 9.41 -8.79
CA LEU A 35 -10.88 8.40 -8.90
C LEU A 35 -11.23 7.80 -7.55
N MET A 36 -10.23 7.48 -6.73
CA MET A 36 -10.44 6.93 -5.38
C MET A 36 -11.25 7.90 -4.50
N ASN A 37 -10.98 9.20 -4.60
CA ASN A 37 -11.70 10.21 -3.86
C ASN A 37 -13.10 10.45 -4.42
N LYS A 38 -13.23 10.52 -5.76
CA LYS A 38 -14.51 10.73 -6.45
C LYS A 38 -15.54 9.66 -6.08
N TYR A 39 -15.12 8.41 -5.98
CA TYR A 39 -16.00 7.29 -5.67
C TYR A 39 -15.88 6.81 -4.22
N THR A 40 -15.24 7.58 -3.37
CA THR A 40 -15.08 7.29 -1.93
C THR A 40 -14.35 5.98 -1.60
N CYS A 41 -13.58 5.44 -2.53
CA CYS A 41 -12.78 4.24 -2.31
C CYS A 41 -11.80 4.41 -1.14
N SER A 42 -11.24 5.61 -1.00
CA SER A 42 -10.28 5.98 0.07
C SER A 42 -10.88 5.95 1.47
N ALA A 43 -12.21 5.92 1.60
CA ALA A 43 -12.87 5.76 2.90
C ALA A 43 -12.64 4.37 3.52
N CYS A 44 -12.45 3.36 2.67
CA CYS A 44 -12.31 1.96 3.09
C CYS A 44 -11.01 1.30 2.66
N HIS A 45 -10.35 1.80 1.64
CA HIS A 45 -9.13 1.22 1.10
C HIS A 45 -7.94 2.17 1.16
N ARG A 46 -6.80 1.61 1.53
CA ARG A 46 -5.47 2.20 1.30
C ARG A 46 -4.72 1.37 0.27
N VAL A 47 -3.69 1.93 -0.30
CA VAL A 47 -2.90 1.22 -1.31
C VAL A 47 -2.09 0.09 -0.68
N ASP A 48 -1.42 0.34 0.42
CA ASP A 48 -0.44 -0.55 1.04
C ASP A 48 -0.71 -0.90 2.50
N ALA A 49 -1.89 -0.56 3.01
CA ALA A 49 -2.27 -0.84 4.39
C ALA A 49 -3.74 -1.22 4.51
N ARG A 50 -4.04 -2.08 5.48
CA ARG A 50 -5.41 -2.38 5.86
C ARG A 50 -6.10 -1.15 6.46
N LEU A 51 -7.33 -0.92 6.07
CA LEU A 51 -8.21 0.07 6.68
C LEU A 51 -9.53 -0.65 7.06
N VAL A 52 -10.65 -0.26 6.50
CA VAL A 52 -11.90 -1.02 6.60
C VAL A 52 -11.86 -2.22 5.67
N GLY A 53 -11.38 -2.01 4.46
CA GLY A 53 -11.16 -3.04 3.46
C GLY A 53 -9.68 -3.43 3.33
N PRO A 54 -9.38 -4.44 2.51
CA PRO A 54 -8.02 -4.86 2.26
C PRO A 54 -7.20 -3.79 1.53
N ALA A 55 -5.89 -3.79 1.76
CA ALA A 55 -4.96 -3.00 0.97
C ALA A 55 -5.04 -3.39 -0.51
N TYR A 56 -4.90 -2.44 -1.42
CA TYR A 56 -4.86 -2.77 -2.85
C TYR A 56 -3.69 -3.67 -3.23
N THR A 57 -2.57 -3.57 -2.52
CA THR A 57 -1.46 -4.51 -2.66
C THR A 57 -1.86 -5.95 -2.32
N ASP A 58 -2.75 -6.15 -1.35
CA ASP A 58 -3.26 -7.47 -1.00
C ASP A 58 -4.29 -7.97 -2.02
N VAL A 59 -5.10 -7.08 -2.57
CA VAL A 59 -6.00 -7.42 -3.68
C VAL A 59 -5.19 -7.87 -4.89
N ALA A 60 -4.10 -7.17 -5.21
CA ALA A 60 -3.20 -7.53 -6.31
C ALA A 60 -2.60 -8.93 -6.17
N LYS A 61 -2.30 -9.37 -4.94
CA LYS A 61 -1.81 -10.73 -4.66
C LYS A 61 -2.81 -11.84 -4.99
N LYS A 62 -4.10 -11.52 -5.06
CA LYS A 62 -5.15 -12.47 -5.48
C LYS A 62 -5.10 -12.79 -6.97
N LYS A 63 -4.38 -11.99 -7.76
CA LYS A 63 -4.21 -12.18 -9.21
C LYS A 63 -5.53 -12.25 -9.98
N TYR A 64 -6.51 -11.48 -9.56
CA TYR A 64 -7.75 -11.33 -10.32
C TYR A 64 -7.48 -10.68 -11.68
N THR A 65 -8.25 -11.04 -12.69
CA THR A 65 -8.25 -10.28 -13.96
C THR A 65 -8.80 -8.86 -13.73
N ASN A 66 -8.51 -7.94 -14.63
CA ASN A 66 -9.08 -6.60 -14.55
C ASN A 66 -10.60 -6.65 -14.56
N GLU A 67 -11.19 -7.51 -15.39
CA GLU A 67 -12.63 -7.73 -15.51
C GLU A 67 -13.22 -8.26 -14.20
N LYS A 68 -12.53 -9.19 -13.54
CA LYS A 68 -12.98 -9.70 -12.23
C LYS A 68 -12.95 -8.61 -11.15
N ILE A 69 -11.95 -7.75 -11.15
CA ILE A 69 -11.92 -6.62 -10.20
C ILE A 69 -13.09 -5.66 -10.49
N VAL A 70 -13.36 -5.35 -11.75
CA VAL A 70 -14.52 -4.53 -12.14
C VAL A 70 -15.83 -5.17 -11.64
N GLU A 71 -15.99 -6.47 -11.84
CA GLU A 71 -17.14 -7.22 -11.32
C GLU A 71 -17.26 -7.10 -9.81
N LEU A 72 -16.15 -7.24 -9.07
CA LEU A 72 -16.13 -7.17 -7.61
C LEU A 72 -16.40 -5.75 -7.07
N ILE A 73 -16.13 -4.71 -7.84
CA ILE A 73 -16.55 -3.34 -7.51
C ILE A 73 -18.08 -3.25 -7.53
N TYR A 74 -18.73 -3.88 -8.50
CA TYR A 74 -20.19 -3.87 -8.66
C TYR A 74 -20.91 -4.87 -7.78
N LYS A 75 -20.29 -6.04 -7.62
CA LYS A 75 -20.84 -7.16 -6.84
C LYS A 75 -19.73 -7.75 -5.97
N PRO A 76 -19.45 -7.16 -4.80
CA PRO A 76 -18.46 -7.70 -3.88
C PRO A 76 -18.80 -9.12 -3.44
N GLU A 77 -17.77 -9.92 -3.23
CA GLU A 77 -17.86 -11.28 -2.71
C GLU A 77 -17.18 -11.34 -1.33
N PRO A 78 -17.91 -11.13 -0.23
CA PRO A 78 -17.32 -11.09 1.11
C PRO A 78 -16.56 -12.35 1.51
N ALA A 79 -16.94 -13.50 0.97
CA ALA A 79 -16.27 -14.78 1.23
C ALA A 79 -14.80 -14.80 0.78
N ASN A 80 -14.40 -13.94 -0.16
CA ASN A 80 -13.02 -13.81 -0.61
C ASN A 80 -12.12 -13.14 0.42
N TRP A 81 -12.72 -12.47 1.40
CA TRP A 81 -12.02 -11.66 2.40
C TRP A 81 -12.54 -11.94 3.81
N PRO A 82 -12.31 -13.15 4.35
CA PRO A 82 -12.70 -13.47 5.72
C PRO A 82 -12.00 -12.50 6.70
N GLY A 83 -12.72 -12.05 7.72
CA GLY A 83 -12.21 -11.11 8.70
C GLY A 83 -12.31 -9.64 8.31
N TYR A 84 -12.90 -9.34 7.16
CA TYR A 84 -13.24 -7.97 6.75
C TYR A 84 -14.75 -7.76 6.73
N PRO A 85 -15.22 -6.54 7.05
CA PRO A 85 -16.63 -6.22 6.82
C PRO A 85 -16.96 -6.29 5.33
N PRO A 86 -18.21 -6.62 4.96
CA PRO A 86 -18.62 -6.64 3.56
C PRO A 86 -18.43 -5.27 2.90
N MET A 87 -17.85 -5.27 1.69
CA MET A 87 -17.77 -4.08 0.86
C MET A 87 -19.16 -3.71 0.35
N VAL A 88 -19.48 -2.41 0.33
CA VAL A 88 -20.70 -1.91 -0.29
C VAL A 88 -20.58 -2.01 -1.81
N PRO A 89 -21.59 -2.54 -2.54
CA PRO A 89 -21.61 -2.49 -3.99
C PRO A 89 -21.55 -1.06 -4.52
N MET A 90 -20.80 -0.84 -5.60
CA MET A 90 -20.55 0.48 -6.18
C MET A 90 -21.03 0.55 -7.64
N PRO A 91 -22.34 0.35 -7.92
CA PRO A 91 -22.85 0.30 -9.29
C PRO A 91 -22.78 1.64 -10.03
N GLN A 92 -22.59 2.74 -9.30
CA GLN A 92 -22.47 4.09 -9.86
C GLN A 92 -21.11 4.38 -10.50
N VAL A 93 -20.11 3.53 -10.29
CA VAL A 93 -18.77 3.73 -10.90
C VAL A 93 -18.86 3.37 -12.39
N PRO A 94 -18.56 4.30 -13.31
CA PRO A 94 -18.52 3.98 -14.73
C PRO A 94 -17.52 2.86 -15.03
N LYS A 95 -17.84 2.01 -15.99
CA LYS A 95 -17.00 0.86 -16.36
C LYS A 95 -15.55 1.25 -16.69
N GLU A 96 -15.38 2.38 -17.38
CA GLU A 96 -14.04 2.87 -17.75
C GLU A 96 -13.21 3.25 -16.52
N ASP A 97 -13.83 3.93 -15.55
CA ASP A 97 -13.18 4.32 -14.31
C ASP A 97 -12.88 3.08 -13.45
N ALA A 98 -13.81 2.14 -13.37
CA ALA A 98 -13.62 0.86 -12.69
C ALA A 98 -12.45 0.06 -13.31
N LEU A 99 -12.36 0.04 -14.65
CA LEU A 99 -11.28 -0.63 -15.35
C LEU A 99 -9.93 0.06 -15.13
N THR A 100 -9.90 1.39 -15.06
CA THR A 100 -8.70 2.17 -14.74
C THR A 100 -8.20 1.83 -13.33
N LEU A 101 -9.10 1.76 -12.36
CA LEU A 101 -8.78 1.33 -11.00
C LEU A 101 -8.28 -0.13 -10.96
N ALA A 102 -8.94 -1.03 -11.67
CA ALA A 102 -8.55 -2.44 -11.74
C ALA A 102 -7.13 -2.62 -12.30
N LYS A 103 -6.80 -1.93 -13.37
CA LYS A 103 -5.45 -1.94 -13.97
C LYS A 103 -4.41 -1.42 -13.00
N TYR A 104 -4.71 -0.36 -12.27
CA TYR A 104 -3.83 0.17 -11.25
C TYR A 104 -3.62 -0.84 -10.12
N ILE A 105 -4.68 -1.44 -9.58
CA ILE A 105 -4.58 -2.46 -8.53
C ILE A 105 -3.69 -3.61 -8.98
N ASN A 106 -3.91 -4.14 -10.18
CA ASN A 106 -3.09 -5.21 -10.71
C ASN A 106 -1.64 -4.81 -10.96
N SER A 107 -1.37 -3.53 -11.24
CA SER A 107 0.00 -3.01 -11.37
C SER A 107 0.81 -3.07 -10.08
N LEU A 108 0.14 -3.20 -8.93
CA LEU A 108 0.76 -3.31 -7.61
C LEU A 108 1.23 -4.74 -7.29
N ALA A 109 0.89 -5.72 -8.12
CA ALA A 109 1.35 -7.08 -7.91
C ALA A 109 2.89 -7.13 -7.95
N PRO A 110 3.53 -7.93 -7.07
CA PRO A 110 4.96 -8.12 -7.14
C PRO A 110 5.35 -8.60 -8.53
N LYS A 111 6.28 -7.92 -9.19
CA LYS A 111 6.83 -8.41 -10.43
C LYS A 111 7.49 -9.76 -10.14
N ALA A 112 7.08 -10.80 -10.87
CA ALA A 112 7.78 -12.08 -10.81
C ALA A 112 9.27 -11.82 -11.05
N ALA A 113 10.12 -12.31 -10.13
CA ALA A 113 11.56 -12.25 -10.36
C ALA A 113 11.84 -12.87 -11.73
N ALA A 114 12.50 -12.09 -12.60
CA ALA A 114 12.86 -12.61 -13.91
C ALA A 114 13.68 -13.88 -13.70
N LYS A 115 13.15 -15.03 -14.09
CA LYS A 115 13.92 -16.26 -14.15
C LYS A 115 14.97 -16.08 -15.25
N LYS A 116 16.20 -15.97 -14.80
CA LYS A 116 17.32 -16.07 -15.74
C LYS A 116 17.44 -17.50 -16.24
#